data_2a43658ca58b14e7b8db176c2f39a14c
#
_entry.id   2a43658ca58b14e7b8db176c2f39a14c
#
_cell.length_a   1.000
_cell.length_b   1.000
_cell.length_c   1.000
_cell.angle_alpha   90.00
_cell.angle_beta   90.00
_cell.angle_gamma   90.00
#
_symmetry.space_group_name_H-M   'P 1'
#
loop_
_entity.id
_entity.type
_entity.pdbx_description
1 polymer ?
#
loop_
_entity_poly.entity_id
_entity_poly.type
_entity_poly.pdbx_seq_one_letter_code
_entity_poly.pdbx_strand_id
1 'polypeptide(L)'
;MIIRNNDQIEEIQYLIPPVLNMYGVSEQQNEIVLKKVFGLQLKKMRLMRGLTQTKVAKAINVTFQQIQKYEKGKNAVSVHNELKLAEFLECDRNYFIKPITENGYTFLTKRGNGHDNQK
;
A
#
# COMPACT_ATOMS: atom_id res chain seq x y z
N MET A 1 13.56 4.88 10.24
CA MET A 1 13.08 4.59 9.99
C MET A 1 13.37 3.90 9.77
N ILE A 2 13.75 3.64 10.11
CA ILE A 2 13.92 2.88 9.55
C ILE A 2 13.91 1.62 10.04
N ILE A 3 14.02 1.21 11.24
CA ILE A 3 13.90 0.02 11.62
C ILE A 3 12.78 -0.50 11.45
N ARG A 4 11.83 0.12 11.78
CA ARG A 4 10.64 -0.22 11.51
C ARG A 4 10.50 -0.33 10.13
N ASN A 5 11.19 0.37 9.34
CA ASN A 5 11.13 0.30 7.91
C ASN A 5 11.59 -1.04 7.44
N ASN A 6 12.54 -1.64 8.12
CA ASN A 6 13.02 -2.95 7.71
C ASN A 6 11.94 -3.99 7.88
N ASP A 7 11.21 -3.94 8.98
CA ASP A 7 10.15 -4.90 9.17
C ASP A 7 9.10 -4.76 8.10
N GLN A 8 8.79 -3.53 7.72
CA GLN A 8 7.79 -3.31 6.72
C GLN A 8 8.24 -3.78 5.36
N ILE A 9 9.52 -3.58 5.05
CA ILE A 9 10.06 -4.02 3.78
C ILE A 9 10.03 -5.53 3.71
N GLU A 10 10.36 -6.21 4.79
CA GLU A 10 10.33 -7.66 4.78
C GLU A 10 8.92 -8.17 4.58
N GLU A 11 7.96 -7.52 5.21
CA GLU A 11 6.58 -7.93 5.04
C GLU A 11 6.12 -7.76 3.61
N ILE A 12 6.50 -6.66 2.99
CA ILE A 12 6.13 -6.41 1.62
C ILE A 12 6.80 -7.40 0.69
N GLN A 13 8.05 -7.71 0.93
CA GLN A 13 8.75 -8.67 0.11
C GLN A 13 8.12 -10.05 0.23
N TYR A 14 7.58 -10.36 1.41
CA TYR A 14 6.90 -11.63 1.57
C TYR A 14 5.63 -11.64 0.71
N LEU A 15 4.96 -10.52 0.59
CA LEU A 15 3.76 -10.43 -0.20
C LEU A 15 4.05 -10.47 -1.69
N ILE A 16 5.27 -10.13 -2.08
CA ILE A 16 5.65 -10.13 -3.47
C ILE A 16 6.46 -11.38 -3.72
N PRO A 17 5.84 -12.43 -4.22
CA PRO A 17 6.55 -13.69 -4.41
C PRO A 17 7.62 -13.56 -5.48
N PRO A 18 8.59 -14.44 -5.47
CA PRO A 18 9.64 -14.38 -6.45
C PRO A 18 9.13 -14.39 -7.88
N VAL A 19 7.95 -14.94 -8.06
CA VAL A 19 7.38 -15.01 -9.38
C VAL A 19 7.00 -13.63 -9.88
N LEU A 20 6.98 -12.64 -9.03
CA LEU A 20 6.67 -11.31 -9.47
C LEU A 20 7.88 -10.68 -10.11
N ASN A 21 8.49 -11.38 -11.00
CA ASN A 21 9.53 -10.77 -11.79
C ASN A 21 8.81 -10.17 -12.98
N MET A 22 9.52 -9.68 -13.89
CA MET A 22 8.94 -8.91 -14.95
C MET A 22 7.96 -9.66 -15.83
N TYR A 23 8.00 -10.97 -15.83
CA TYR A 23 7.14 -11.72 -16.72
C TYR A 23 6.10 -12.57 -16.02
N GLY A 24 6.25 -12.76 -14.74
CA GLY A 24 5.41 -13.73 -14.07
C GLY A 24 4.24 -13.18 -13.31
N VAL A 25 4.07 -11.86 -13.32
CA VAL A 25 3.07 -11.25 -12.47
C VAL A 25 1.75 -11.18 -13.16
N SER A 26 0.74 -11.79 -12.58
CA SER A 26 -0.59 -11.65 -13.14
C SER A 26 -1.20 -10.36 -12.62
N GLU A 27 -2.24 -9.90 -13.29
CA GLU A 27 -2.94 -8.72 -12.88
C GLU A 27 -3.56 -8.91 -11.51
N GLN A 28 -4.04 -10.11 -11.24
CA GLN A 28 -4.63 -10.40 -9.95
C GLN A 28 -3.60 -10.30 -8.82
N GLN A 29 -2.37 -10.76 -9.09
CA GLN A 29 -1.34 -10.65 -8.07
C GLN A 29 -0.96 -9.21 -7.82
N ASN A 30 -0.94 -8.39 -8.87
CA ASN A 30 -0.68 -6.97 -8.70
C ASN A 30 -1.74 -6.34 -7.81
N GLU A 31 -2.98 -6.70 -8.04
CA GLU A 31 -4.08 -6.13 -7.27
C GLU A 31 -3.98 -6.55 -5.80
N ILE A 32 -3.65 -7.81 -5.56
CA ILE A 32 -3.49 -8.30 -4.20
C ILE A 32 -2.38 -7.54 -3.48
N VAL A 33 -1.25 -7.37 -4.14
CA VAL A 33 -0.12 -6.69 -3.54
C VAL A 33 -0.46 -5.23 -3.26
N LEU A 34 -1.11 -4.57 -4.21
CA LEU A 34 -1.46 -3.17 -4.03
C LEU A 34 -2.40 -2.97 -2.85
N LYS A 35 -3.39 -3.85 -2.71
CA LYS A 35 -4.31 -3.73 -1.59
C LYS A 35 -3.60 -3.93 -0.26
N LYS A 36 -2.69 -4.90 -0.21
CA LYS A 36 -1.97 -5.18 1.03
C LYS A 36 -1.03 -4.04 1.40
N VAL A 37 -0.32 -3.52 0.41
CA VAL A 37 0.62 -2.43 0.68
C VAL A 37 -0.15 -1.19 1.13
N PHE A 38 -1.23 -0.87 0.44
CA PHE A 38 -2.03 0.29 0.83
C PHE A 38 -2.51 0.12 2.27
N GLY A 39 -3.01 -1.07 2.61
CA GLY A 39 -3.53 -1.31 3.95
C GLY A 39 -2.47 -1.17 5.02
N LEU A 40 -1.27 -1.66 4.77
CA LEU A 40 -0.18 -1.54 5.72
C LEU A 40 0.22 -0.07 5.91
N GLN A 41 0.29 0.67 4.83
CA GLN A 41 0.65 2.07 4.91
C GLN A 41 -0.45 2.90 5.59
N LEU A 42 -1.69 2.57 5.33
CA LEU A 42 -2.81 3.23 6.01
C LEU A 42 -2.71 3.01 7.50
N LYS A 43 -2.51 1.78 7.91
CA LYS A 43 -2.40 1.46 9.32
C LYS A 43 -1.22 2.19 9.95
N LYS A 44 -0.09 2.20 9.26
CA LYS A 44 1.11 2.85 9.77
C LYS A 44 0.87 4.35 9.98
N MET A 45 0.29 5.01 9.00
CA MET A 45 0.06 6.44 9.12
C MET A 45 -0.97 6.74 10.21
N ARG A 46 -2.01 5.92 10.29
CA ARG A 46 -3.03 6.09 11.32
C ARG A 46 -2.40 6.02 12.71
N LEU A 47 -1.54 5.02 12.92
CA LEU A 47 -0.88 4.86 14.21
C LEU A 47 0.09 6.00 14.48
N MET A 48 0.78 6.47 13.46
CA MET A 48 1.69 7.60 13.61
C MET A 48 0.95 8.85 14.04
N ARG A 49 -0.29 8.99 13.62
CA ARG A 49 -1.12 10.14 14.01
C ARG A 49 -1.86 9.90 15.32
N GLY A 50 -1.70 8.73 15.93
CA GLY A 50 -2.36 8.43 17.19
C GLY A 50 -3.86 8.26 17.07
N LEU A 51 -4.33 7.79 15.92
CA LEU A 51 -5.76 7.72 15.65
C LEU A 51 -6.27 6.30 15.75
N THR A 52 -7.55 6.17 16.15
CA THR A 52 -8.20 4.87 16.17
C THR A 52 -8.82 4.61 14.81
N GLN A 53 -9.11 3.36 14.55
CA GLN A 53 -9.80 3.00 13.31
C GLN A 53 -11.17 3.68 13.23
N THR A 54 -11.83 3.81 14.38
CA THR A 54 -13.14 4.44 14.43
C THR A 54 -13.05 5.91 14.03
N LYS A 55 -12.02 6.61 14.47
CA LYS A 55 -11.89 8.02 14.12
C LYS A 55 -11.63 8.19 12.64
N VAL A 56 -10.80 7.34 12.08
CA VAL A 56 -10.52 7.41 10.65
C VAL A 56 -11.80 7.09 9.87
N ALA A 57 -12.54 6.08 10.32
CA ALA A 57 -13.77 5.69 9.64
C ALA A 57 -14.76 6.87 9.60
N LYS A 58 -14.91 7.55 10.72
CA LYS A 58 -15.82 8.68 10.77
C LYS A 58 -15.36 9.80 9.85
N ALA A 59 -14.07 10.03 9.80
CA ALA A 59 -13.52 11.12 9.01
C ALA A 59 -13.81 10.97 7.52
N ILE A 60 -13.83 9.74 7.03
CA ILE A 60 -14.07 9.53 5.61
C ILE A 60 -15.45 8.91 5.36
N ASN A 61 -16.28 8.88 6.41
CA ASN A 61 -17.66 8.43 6.29
C ASN A 61 -17.80 6.99 5.79
N VAL A 62 -17.06 6.10 6.41
CA VAL A 62 -17.21 4.67 6.16
C VAL A 62 -17.36 3.98 7.51
N THR A 63 -17.64 2.70 7.51
CA THR A 63 -17.79 1.96 8.75
C THR A 63 -16.42 1.59 9.30
N PHE A 64 -16.38 1.32 10.59
CA PHE A 64 -15.20 0.82 11.26
C PHE A 64 -14.72 -0.47 10.58
N GLN A 65 -15.65 -1.34 10.25
CA GLN A 65 -15.32 -2.60 9.58
C GLN A 65 -14.66 -2.35 8.23
N GLN A 66 -15.08 -1.30 7.55
CA GLN A 66 -14.48 -0.99 6.26
C GLN A 66 -13.01 -0.58 6.42
N ILE A 67 -12.71 0.20 7.47
CA ILE A 67 -11.31 0.56 7.74
C ILE A 67 -10.51 -0.71 8.05
N GLN A 68 -11.09 -1.61 8.83
CA GLN A 68 -10.40 -2.86 9.11
C GLN A 68 -10.08 -3.63 7.84
N LYS A 69 -11.04 -3.68 6.93
CA LYS A 69 -10.84 -4.38 5.66
C LYS A 69 -9.78 -3.71 4.80
N TYR A 70 -9.77 -2.37 4.81
CA TYR A 70 -8.73 -1.66 4.08
C TYR A 70 -7.35 -1.99 4.66
N GLU A 71 -7.23 -1.95 5.97
CA GLU A 71 -5.91 -2.17 6.60
C GLU A 71 -5.44 -3.61 6.43
N LYS A 72 -6.36 -4.54 6.31
CA LYS A 72 -5.98 -5.93 6.08
C LYS A 72 -5.78 -6.26 4.61
N GLY A 73 -6.02 -5.29 3.75
CA GLY A 73 -5.85 -5.52 2.33
C GLY A 73 -6.93 -6.37 1.71
N LYS A 74 -8.08 -6.45 2.36
CA LYS A 74 -9.19 -7.25 1.83
C LYS A 74 -9.96 -6.51 0.76
N ASN A 75 -10.03 -5.19 0.87
CA ASN A 75 -10.76 -4.37 -0.09
C ASN A 75 -9.86 -3.28 -0.62
N ALA A 76 -10.03 -2.97 -1.88
CA ALA A 76 -9.33 -1.83 -2.47
C ALA A 76 -9.98 -0.55 -2.00
N VAL A 77 -9.22 0.51 -1.93
CA VAL A 77 -9.72 1.81 -1.54
C VAL A 77 -9.99 2.60 -2.81
N SER A 78 -11.17 3.19 -2.92
CA SER A 78 -11.50 3.99 -4.10
C SER A 78 -10.62 5.24 -4.12
N VAL A 79 -10.46 5.83 -5.30
CA VAL A 79 -9.69 7.06 -5.42
C VAL A 79 -10.31 8.14 -4.52
N HIS A 80 -11.63 8.20 -4.49
CA HIS A 80 -12.31 9.19 -3.66
C HIS A 80 -11.93 9.03 -2.19
N ASN A 81 -11.98 7.81 -1.67
CA ASN A 81 -11.63 7.58 -0.28
C ASN A 81 -10.13 7.73 -0.03
N GLU A 82 -9.33 7.41 -1.02
CA GLU A 82 -7.89 7.60 -0.91
C GLU A 82 -7.55 9.07 -0.71
N LEU A 83 -8.20 9.94 -1.48
CA LEU A 83 -7.98 11.38 -1.36
C LEU A 83 -8.44 11.88 0.00
N LYS A 84 -9.57 11.37 0.49
CA LYS A 84 -10.06 11.76 1.79
C LYS A 84 -9.12 11.30 2.91
N LEU A 85 -8.58 10.10 2.77
CA LEU A 85 -7.64 9.59 3.76
C LEU A 85 -6.37 10.43 3.77
N ALA A 86 -5.85 10.75 2.59
CA ALA A 86 -4.62 11.54 2.51
C ALA A 86 -4.83 12.91 3.16
N GLU A 87 -5.98 13.52 2.90
CA GLU A 87 -6.27 14.82 3.48
C GLU A 87 -6.41 14.73 4.99
N PHE A 88 -7.18 13.78 5.47
CA PHE A 88 -7.41 13.66 6.90
C PHE A 88 -6.14 13.30 7.65
N LEU A 89 -5.33 12.41 7.09
CA LEU A 89 -4.10 11.98 7.72
C LEU A 89 -2.94 12.93 7.46
N GLU A 90 -3.18 13.94 6.63
CA GLU A 90 -2.18 14.96 6.30
C GLU A 90 -0.93 14.33 5.73
N CYS A 91 -1.09 13.53 4.70
CA CYS A 91 0.03 12.93 4.01
C CYS A 91 -0.20 12.98 2.51
N ASP A 92 0.88 12.77 1.77
CA ASP A 92 0.80 12.71 0.32
C ASP A 92 0.13 11.40 -0.03
N ARG A 93 -0.77 11.39 -1.00
CA ARG A 93 -1.41 10.15 -1.39
C ARG A 93 -0.42 9.11 -1.89
N ASN A 94 0.73 9.55 -2.39
CA ASN A 94 1.75 8.59 -2.82
C ASN A 94 2.32 7.80 -1.65
N TYR A 95 2.13 8.28 -0.43
CA TYR A 95 2.61 7.56 0.74
C TYR A 95 2.04 6.15 0.78
N PHE A 96 0.80 5.99 0.34
CA PHE A 96 0.13 4.69 0.47
C PHE A 96 0.75 3.62 -0.41
N ILE A 97 1.44 4.00 -1.47
CA ILE A 97 2.08 3.02 -2.34
C ILE A 97 3.59 3.19 -2.38
N LYS A 98 4.13 4.02 -1.47
CA LYS A 98 5.55 4.31 -1.46
C LYS A 98 6.44 3.07 -1.40
N PRO A 99 6.11 2.05 -0.59
CA PRO A 99 6.98 0.87 -0.58
C PRO A 99 7.08 0.20 -1.94
N ILE A 100 6.01 0.26 -2.74
CA ILE A 100 6.07 -0.34 -4.06
C ILE A 100 6.96 0.48 -4.96
N THR A 101 6.82 1.81 -4.92
CA THR A 101 7.64 2.65 -5.80
C THR A 101 9.10 2.63 -5.40
N GLU A 102 9.40 2.38 -4.12
CA GLU A 102 10.79 2.37 -3.67
C GLU A 102 11.41 0.99 -3.69
N ASN A 103 10.63 -0.05 -3.46
CA ASN A 103 11.17 -1.38 -3.33
C ASN A 103 10.58 -2.38 -4.30
N GLY A 104 9.29 -2.32 -4.48
CA GLY A 104 8.60 -3.25 -5.36
C GLY A 104 8.27 -2.68 -6.71
N TYR A 105 8.69 -1.46 -6.93
CA TYR A 105 8.36 -0.78 -8.15
C TYR A 105 8.72 -1.56 -9.38
N THR A 106 9.85 -2.25 -9.35
CA THR A 106 10.31 -2.95 -10.51
C THR A 106 9.34 -4.02 -10.97
N PHE A 107 8.57 -4.60 -10.06
CA PHE A 107 7.67 -5.63 -10.51
C PHE A 107 6.48 -5.03 -11.27
N LEU A 108 6.17 -3.76 -11.05
CA LEU A 108 5.10 -3.12 -11.79
C LEU A 108 5.57 -2.52 -13.10
N THR A 109 6.80 -2.02 -13.13
CA THR A 109 7.25 -1.28 -14.28
C THR A 109 8.32 -1.95 -15.10
N LYS A 110 9.02 -2.90 -14.52
CA LYS A 110 10.12 -3.50 -15.23
C LYS A 110 9.70 -4.13 -16.52
N ARG A 111 8.49 -4.62 -16.58
CA ARG A 111 8.04 -5.16 -17.84
C ARG A 111 8.07 -4.11 -18.92
N GLY A 112 7.79 -2.89 -18.55
CA GLY A 112 7.83 -1.83 -19.52
C GLY A 112 9.23 -1.42 -19.85
N ASN A 113 10.20 -1.68 -18.94
CA ASN A 113 11.52 -1.26 -19.16
C ASN A 113 12.38 -2.31 -19.63
N GLY A 114 12.12 -3.35 -19.34
CA GLY A 114 13.00 -4.37 -19.73
C GLY A 114 14.37 -4.17 -19.29
N HIS A 115 14.53 -3.38 -19.03
CA HIS A 115 15.21 -3.06 -18.83
C HIS A 115 15.78 -2.25 -18.49
N ASP A 116 16.00 -2.01 -18.31
CA ASP A 116 16.24 -1.23 -17.83
C ASP A 116 16.93 -0.87 -17.48
N ASN A 117 17.11 -1.07 -17.46
CA ASN A 117 17.52 -0.69 -16.92
C ASN A 117 18.27 -0.40 -16.85
N GLN A 118 18.30 -0.58 -17.10
CA GLN A 118 18.61 -0.25 -16.93
C GLN A 118 19.13 0.21 -17.00
N LYS A 119 19.52 0.17 -17.33
CA LYS A 119 19.61 0.61 -17.26
C LYS A 119 19.85 0.62 -17.25
#